data_486a90dc3d4d08d75ba33edf50d13d3c
#
_entry.id   486a90dc3d4d08d75ba33edf50d13d3c
#
_cell.length_a   1.000
_cell.length_b   1.000
_cell.length_c   1.000
_cell.angle_alpha   90.00
_cell.angle_beta   90.00
_cell.angle_gamma   90.00
#
_symmetry.space_group_name_H-M   'P 1'
#
loop_
_entity.id
_entity.type
_entity.pdbx_description
1 polymer ?
#
loop_
_entity_poly.entity_id
_entity_poly.type
_entity_poly.pdbx_seq_one_letter_code
_entity_poly.pdbx_strand_id
1 'polypeptide(L)'
;FDGVLRLLDFDTKGHDIFRRWYVDGRLYYHKVIDKKNPRMGVMELRFIEPRKIKKVRELVKAPKNGSSINLVKKVEEYYLYNERGMLTSGPSEGIRISPDSITFCPSGLVDANKGHVLSYLHKAIKPVNQLRMIEDALVIYRISRAPERRIFYVDVGNLPKIKAEH
;
A
#
# COMPACT_ATOMS: atom_id res chain seq x y z
N PHE A 1 -9.99 -27.36 5.59
CA PHE A 1 -9.65 -26.13 6.33
C PHE A 1 -8.33 -26.31 7.06
N ASP A 2 -8.15 -27.34 7.87
CA ASP A 2 -6.96 -27.59 8.69
C ASP A 2 -5.67 -27.73 7.87
N GLY A 3 -5.76 -28.32 6.66
CA GLY A 3 -4.63 -28.42 5.74
C GLY A 3 -4.10 -27.04 5.30
N VAL A 4 -4.98 -26.07 5.09
CA VAL A 4 -4.58 -24.69 4.72
C VAL A 4 -3.93 -23.98 5.91
N LEU A 5 -4.47 -24.15 7.11
CA LEU A 5 -3.88 -23.57 8.32
C LEU A 5 -2.47 -24.11 8.58
N ARG A 6 -2.24 -25.40 8.37
CA ARG A 6 -0.91 -26.02 8.47
C ARG A 6 0.06 -25.50 7.41
N LEU A 7 -0.40 -25.39 6.14
CA LEU A 7 0.43 -24.85 5.04
C LEU A 7 0.84 -23.38 5.27
N LEU A 8 0.00 -22.60 5.95
CA LEU A 8 0.29 -21.23 6.31
C LEU A 8 1.07 -21.08 7.60
N ASP A 9 1.23 -22.18 8.37
CA ASP A 9 1.78 -22.14 9.73
C ASP A 9 1.06 -21.06 10.58
N PHE A 10 -0.29 -21.10 10.52
CA PHE A 10 -1.12 -20.02 11.00
C PHE A 10 -1.03 -19.81 12.51
N ASP A 11 -0.78 -20.84 13.27
CA ASP A 11 -0.66 -20.76 14.73
C ASP A 11 0.53 -19.85 15.14
N THR A 12 1.62 -19.91 14.36
CA THR A 12 2.83 -19.12 14.62
C THR A 12 2.84 -17.79 13.88
N LYS A 13 2.37 -17.78 12.61
CA LYS A 13 2.48 -16.64 11.68
C LYS A 13 1.18 -15.86 11.50
N GLY A 14 0.09 -16.28 12.13
CA GLY A 14 -1.25 -15.68 11.93
C GLY A 14 -1.28 -14.17 12.16
N HIS A 15 -0.62 -13.68 13.22
CA HIS A 15 -0.52 -12.26 13.50
C HIS A 15 0.20 -11.50 12.37
N ASP A 16 1.31 -12.01 11.86
CA ASP A 16 2.08 -11.37 10.79
C ASP A 16 1.32 -11.38 9.45
N ILE A 17 0.63 -12.47 9.17
CA ILE A 17 -0.23 -12.60 7.98
C ILE A 17 -1.34 -11.56 8.03
N PHE A 18 -2.05 -11.46 9.17
CA PHE A 18 -3.11 -10.48 9.37
C PHE A 18 -2.59 -9.04 9.29
N ARG A 19 -1.47 -8.73 9.94
CA ARG A 19 -0.83 -7.42 9.90
C ARG A 19 -0.49 -7.01 8.46
N ARG A 20 0.14 -7.90 7.69
CA ARG A 20 0.48 -7.63 6.29
C ARG A 20 -0.77 -7.39 5.45
N TRP A 21 -1.80 -8.23 5.62
CA TRP A 21 -3.07 -8.05 4.92
C TRP A 21 -3.74 -6.72 5.26
N TYR A 22 -3.71 -6.31 6.52
CA TYR A 22 -4.29 -5.06 6.98
C TYR A 22 -3.52 -3.83 6.44
N VAL A 23 -2.19 -3.89 6.44
CA VAL A 23 -1.31 -2.79 6.00
C VAL A 23 -1.27 -2.69 4.48
N ASP A 24 -1.05 -3.80 3.78
CA ASP A 24 -0.87 -3.81 2.31
C ASP A 24 -2.21 -3.90 1.56
N GLY A 25 -3.28 -4.34 2.23
CA GLY A 25 -4.60 -4.54 1.65
C GLY A 25 -4.71 -5.73 0.71
N ARG A 26 -3.64 -6.51 0.56
CA ARG A 26 -3.58 -7.65 -0.36
C ARG A 26 -2.45 -8.60 0.02
N LEU A 27 -2.70 -9.90 -0.16
CA LEU A 27 -1.69 -10.94 0.01
C LEU A 27 -1.57 -11.75 -1.27
N TYR A 28 -0.35 -12.14 -1.57
CA TYR A 28 -0.03 -13.04 -2.67
C TYR A 28 0.75 -14.23 -2.15
N TYR A 29 0.32 -15.42 -2.54
CA TYR A 29 1.02 -16.66 -2.25
C TYR A 29 1.24 -17.43 -3.55
N HIS A 30 2.47 -17.89 -3.75
CA HIS A 30 2.80 -18.82 -4.81
C HIS A 30 2.55 -20.24 -4.31
N LYS A 31 1.75 -20.99 -5.05
CA LYS A 31 1.44 -22.40 -4.80
C LYS A 31 2.56 -23.27 -5.37
N VAL A 32 3.29 -23.93 -4.50
CA VAL A 32 4.34 -24.87 -4.89
C VAL A 32 3.75 -26.28 -4.95
N ILE A 33 3.85 -26.91 -6.12
CA ILE A 33 3.32 -28.26 -6.38
C ILE A 33 4.50 -29.13 -6.80
N ASP A 34 4.53 -30.39 -6.34
CA ASP A 34 5.51 -31.36 -6.78
C ASP A 34 5.28 -31.74 -8.25
N LYS A 35 6.27 -31.50 -9.10
CA LYS A 35 6.21 -31.84 -10.52
C LYS A 35 6.16 -33.35 -10.78
N LYS A 36 6.75 -34.16 -9.86
CA LYS A 36 6.76 -35.62 -9.98
C LYS A 36 5.41 -36.22 -9.63
N ASN A 37 4.75 -35.70 -8.60
CA ASN A 37 3.47 -36.18 -8.10
C ASN A 37 2.45 -35.06 -7.95
N PRO A 38 1.89 -34.51 -9.04
CA PRO A 38 0.92 -33.38 -8.99
C PRO A 38 -0.35 -33.69 -8.19
N ARG A 39 -0.69 -34.97 -8.06
CA ARG A 39 -1.88 -35.44 -7.31
C ARG A 39 -1.79 -35.21 -5.79
N MET A 40 -0.59 -35.01 -5.26
CA MET A 40 -0.42 -34.68 -3.84
C MET A 40 -0.92 -33.26 -3.49
N GLY A 41 -1.19 -32.43 -4.49
CA GLY A 41 -1.72 -31.10 -4.28
C GLY A 41 -0.64 -30.06 -3.97
N VAL A 42 -1.03 -29.03 -3.22
CA VAL A 42 -0.13 -27.92 -2.86
C VAL A 42 0.74 -28.35 -1.69
N MET A 43 2.06 -28.33 -1.89
CA MET A 43 3.05 -28.71 -0.87
C MET A 43 3.42 -27.54 0.03
N GLU A 44 3.48 -26.33 -0.51
CA GLU A 44 3.93 -25.13 0.18
C GLU A 44 3.24 -23.90 -0.37
N LEU A 45 2.98 -22.92 0.49
CA LEU A 45 2.51 -21.58 0.13
C LEU A 45 3.61 -20.56 0.43
N ARG A 46 4.24 -20.04 -0.63
CA ARG A 46 5.30 -19.02 -0.51
C ARG A 46 4.70 -17.63 -0.59
N PHE A 47 4.90 -16.86 0.45
CA PHE A 47 4.50 -15.46 0.45
C PHE A 47 5.31 -14.65 -0.58
N ILE A 48 4.60 -13.81 -1.35
CA ILE A 48 5.20 -12.85 -2.28
C ILE A 48 4.85 -11.44 -1.81
N GLU A 49 5.86 -10.59 -1.70
CA GLU A 49 5.67 -9.19 -1.33
C GLU A 49 4.82 -8.46 -2.40
N PRO A 50 3.74 -7.76 -2.00
CA PRO A 50 2.82 -7.09 -2.94
C PRO A 50 3.49 -6.05 -3.85
N ARG A 51 4.65 -5.51 -3.43
CA ARG A 51 5.43 -4.55 -4.22
C ARG A 51 6.23 -5.19 -5.36
N LYS A 52 6.42 -6.51 -5.31
CA LYS A 52 7.22 -7.29 -6.28
C LYS A 52 6.36 -7.99 -7.33
N ILE A 53 5.05 -7.98 -7.18
CA ILE A 53 4.12 -8.67 -8.08
C ILE A 53 3.03 -7.76 -8.60
N LYS A 54 2.69 -7.89 -9.86
CA LYS A 54 1.63 -7.12 -10.52
C LYS A 54 0.79 -8.04 -11.41
N LYS A 55 -0.54 -7.93 -11.33
CA LYS A 55 -1.44 -8.59 -12.29
C LYS A 55 -1.49 -7.75 -13.57
N VAL A 56 -1.23 -8.37 -14.68
CA VAL A 56 -1.25 -7.75 -16.02
C VAL A 56 -2.36 -8.41 -16.82
N ARG A 57 -3.16 -7.58 -17.46
CA ARG A 57 -4.16 -8.00 -18.46
C ARG A 57 -3.74 -7.42 -19.80
N GLU A 58 -3.39 -8.27 -20.73
CA GLU A 58 -2.97 -7.93 -22.07
C GLU A 58 -4.08 -8.21 -23.07
N LEU A 59 -4.46 -7.18 -23.83
CA LEU A 59 -5.46 -7.28 -24.88
C LEU A 59 -4.74 -7.55 -26.20
N VAL A 60 -4.78 -8.80 -26.67
CA VAL A 60 -4.24 -9.16 -27.99
C VAL A 60 -5.23 -8.76 -29.05
N LYS A 61 -4.86 -7.75 -29.84
CA LYS A 61 -5.67 -7.27 -30.97
C LYS A 61 -5.48 -8.16 -32.19
N ALA A 62 -6.55 -8.38 -32.93
CA ALA A 62 -6.44 -9.05 -34.24
C ALA A 62 -5.67 -8.17 -35.23
N PRO A 63 -4.91 -8.76 -36.19
CA PRO A 63 -4.24 -7.99 -37.23
C PRO A 63 -5.28 -7.21 -38.03
N LYS A 64 -4.96 -5.96 -38.37
CA LYS A 64 -5.84 -5.09 -39.15
C LYS A 64 -5.96 -5.59 -40.58
N ASN A 65 -6.98 -6.34 -40.92
CA ASN A 65 -7.37 -6.59 -42.31
C ASN A 65 -8.38 -5.50 -42.72
N GLY A 66 -7.90 -4.31 -43.08
CA GLY A 66 -8.68 -3.29 -43.79
C GLY A 66 -9.89 -2.66 -43.08
N SER A 67 -10.27 -3.12 -41.87
CA SER A 67 -11.42 -2.62 -41.12
C SER A 67 -10.97 -1.71 -39.98
N SER A 68 -11.67 -0.58 -39.77
CA SER A 68 -11.41 0.41 -38.73
C SER A 68 -11.73 -0.09 -37.31
N ILE A 69 -12.30 -1.28 -37.17
CA ILE A 69 -12.74 -1.84 -35.91
C ILE A 69 -11.62 -2.68 -35.28
N ASN A 70 -11.13 -2.27 -34.09
CA ASN A 70 -10.16 -3.02 -33.31
C ASN A 70 -10.88 -4.19 -32.60
N LEU A 71 -10.94 -5.36 -33.22
CA LEU A 71 -11.46 -6.56 -32.62
C LEU A 71 -10.44 -7.11 -31.60
N VAL A 72 -10.83 -7.26 -30.36
CA VAL A 72 -10.02 -7.93 -29.32
C VAL A 72 -10.11 -9.44 -29.58
N LYS A 73 -8.99 -10.05 -29.99
CA LYS A 73 -8.92 -11.48 -30.30
C LYS A 73 -8.82 -12.34 -29.02
N LYS A 74 -8.05 -11.89 -28.04
CA LYS A 74 -7.79 -12.64 -26.82
C LYS A 74 -7.43 -11.68 -25.68
N VAL A 75 -7.87 -12.01 -24.50
CA VAL A 75 -7.43 -11.37 -23.26
C VAL A 75 -6.53 -12.35 -22.53
N GLU A 76 -5.27 -12.00 -22.35
CA GLU A 76 -4.33 -12.80 -21.58
C GLU A 76 -4.12 -12.16 -20.23
N GLU A 77 -4.32 -12.93 -19.17
CA GLU A 77 -4.04 -12.50 -17.80
C GLU A 77 -2.86 -13.29 -17.26
N TYR A 78 -1.90 -12.59 -16.68
CA TYR A 78 -0.75 -13.20 -16.01
C TYR A 78 -0.25 -12.31 -14.88
N TYR A 79 0.54 -12.89 -14.00
CA TYR A 79 1.28 -12.13 -13.00
C TYR A 79 2.71 -11.89 -13.47
N LEU A 80 3.18 -10.68 -13.27
CA LEU A 80 4.57 -10.31 -13.50
C LEU A 80 5.26 -10.15 -12.16
N TYR A 81 6.33 -10.90 -11.94
CA TYR A 81 7.15 -10.85 -10.73
C TYR A 81 8.51 -10.25 -11.02
N ASN A 82 8.93 -9.29 -10.20
CA ASN A 82 10.26 -8.72 -10.26
C ASN A 82 10.88 -8.64 -8.87
N GLU A 83 12.06 -9.22 -8.71
CA GLU A 83 12.76 -9.27 -7.43
C GLU A 83 13.17 -7.88 -6.91
N ARG A 84 13.51 -6.95 -7.80
CA ARG A 84 13.90 -5.57 -7.45
C ARG A 84 12.72 -4.66 -7.13
N GLY A 85 11.50 -5.12 -7.32
CA GLY A 85 10.26 -4.36 -7.15
C GLY A 85 9.79 -3.66 -8.44
N MET A 86 8.48 -3.40 -8.52
CA MET A 86 7.83 -2.87 -9.71
C MET A 86 8.04 -1.37 -9.93
N LEU A 87 8.49 -0.65 -8.90
CA LEU A 87 8.72 0.81 -9.01
C LEU A 87 10.04 1.16 -9.71
N THR A 88 11.02 0.24 -9.65
CA THR A 88 12.38 0.49 -10.15
C THR A 88 12.61 -0.11 -11.54
N SER A 89 11.70 -0.98 -11.98
CA SER A 89 11.84 -1.76 -13.21
C SER A 89 10.91 -1.27 -14.30
N GLY A 90 11.35 -1.39 -15.54
CA GLY A 90 10.52 -1.10 -16.69
C GLY A 90 9.25 -1.98 -16.74
N PRO A 91 8.21 -1.56 -17.47
CA PRO A 91 6.90 -2.22 -17.48
C PRO A 91 6.92 -3.68 -17.97
N SER A 92 7.99 -4.12 -18.61
CA SER A 92 8.12 -5.46 -19.22
C SER A 92 9.17 -6.35 -18.56
N GLU A 93 9.92 -5.85 -17.57
CA GLU A 93 10.94 -6.66 -16.90
C GLU A 93 10.33 -7.49 -15.77
N GLY A 94 10.48 -8.80 -15.85
CA GLY A 94 10.07 -9.72 -14.80
C GLY A 94 9.72 -11.10 -15.31
N ILE A 95 9.50 -12.00 -14.37
CA ILE A 95 9.09 -13.38 -14.63
C ILE A 95 7.58 -13.43 -14.76
N ARG A 96 7.09 -13.96 -15.89
CA ARG A 96 5.66 -14.20 -16.08
C ARG A 96 5.24 -15.46 -15.33
N ILE A 97 4.21 -15.35 -14.51
CA ILE A 97 3.66 -16.44 -13.71
C ILE A 97 2.19 -16.63 -14.09
N SER A 98 1.78 -17.87 -14.28
CA SER A 98 0.38 -18.21 -14.55
C SER A 98 -0.52 -17.82 -13.38
N PRO A 99 -1.75 -17.33 -13.64
CA PRO A 99 -2.72 -17.01 -12.60
C PRO A 99 -3.03 -18.19 -11.68
N ASP A 100 -3.03 -19.41 -12.22
CA ASP A 100 -3.33 -20.62 -11.47
C ASP A 100 -2.29 -20.94 -10.39
N SER A 101 -1.06 -20.45 -10.56
CA SER A 101 0.04 -20.65 -9.61
C SER A 101 0.04 -19.66 -8.45
N ILE A 102 -0.79 -18.62 -8.52
CA ILE A 102 -0.86 -17.56 -7.51
C ILE A 102 -2.21 -17.58 -6.80
N THR A 103 -2.17 -17.49 -5.49
CA THR A 103 -3.37 -17.21 -4.67
C THR A 103 -3.34 -15.73 -4.30
N PHE A 104 -4.42 -15.03 -4.60
CA PHE A 104 -4.60 -13.61 -4.33
C PHE A 104 -5.72 -13.40 -3.32
N CYS A 105 -5.43 -12.74 -2.22
CA CYS A 105 -6.38 -12.41 -1.17
C CYS A 105 -6.43 -10.88 -0.97
N PRO A 106 -7.44 -10.20 -1.55
CA PRO A 106 -7.62 -8.76 -1.39
C PRO A 106 -8.30 -8.40 -0.08
N SER A 107 -8.19 -7.13 0.34
CA SER A 107 -8.88 -6.58 1.51
C SER A 107 -10.41 -6.47 1.35
N GLY A 108 -10.88 -6.51 0.11
CA GLY A 108 -12.29 -6.22 -0.22
C GLY A 108 -12.59 -4.74 -0.43
N LEU A 109 -11.67 -3.85 -0.06
CA LEU A 109 -11.81 -2.41 -0.33
C LEU A 109 -11.24 -2.08 -1.71
N VAL A 110 -12.08 -1.56 -2.58
CA VAL A 110 -11.70 -1.20 -3.96
C VAL A 110 -11.99 0.27 -4.18
N ASP A 111 -11.07 0.95 -4.87
CA ASP A 111 -11.29 2.31 -5.35
C ASP A 111 -12.30 2.30 -6.51
N ALA A 112 -13.41 3.04 -6.36
CA ALA A 112 -14.50 3.09 -7.33
C ALA A 112 -14.05 3.57 -8.73
N ASN A 113 -13.05 4.45 -8.81
CA ASN A 113 -12.62 5.06 -10.07
C ASN A 113 -11.55 4.27 -10.82
N LYS A 114 -10.70 3.55 -10.11
CA LYS A 114 -9.51 2.91 -10.70
C LYS A 114 -9.44 1.40 -10.54
N GLY A 115 -10.37 0.78 -9.80
CA GLY A 115 -10.38 -0.65 -9.55
C GLY A 115 -9.16 -1.15 -8.74
N HIS A 116 -8.44 -0.25 -8.07
CA HIS A 116 -7.29 -0.61 -7.24
C HIS A 116 -7.75 -1.09 -5.87
N VAL A 117 -7.12 -2.15 -5.39
CA VAL A 117 -7.35 -2.64 -4.02
C VAL A 117 -6.70 -1.68 -3.03
N LEU A 118 -7.48 -1.21 -2.07
CA LEU A 118 -7.05 -0.28 -1.03
C LEU A 118 -6.76 -1.03 0.27
N SER A 119 -5.83 -0.52 1.05
CA SER A 119 -5.59 -1.02 2.41
C SER A 119 -6.57 -0.38 3.40
N TYR A 120 -6.75 -1.02 4.56
CA TYR A 120 -7.54 -0.43 5.65
C TYR A 120 -6.93 0.86 6.19
N LEU A 121 -5.60 1.00 6.10
CA LEU A 121 -4.87 2.20 6.51
C LEU A 121 -5.00 3.37 5.52
N HIS A 122 -5.59 3.16 4.34
CA HIS A 122 -5.71 4.22 3.33
C HIS A 122 -6.39 5.48 3.88
N LYS A 123 -7.43 5.31 4.70
CA LYS A 123 -8.15 6.44 5.34
C LYS A 123 -7.28 7.20 6.35
N ALA A 124 -6.27 6.57 6.92
CA ALA A 124 -5.38 7.18 7.91
C ALA A 124 -4.26 8.05 7.29
N ILE A 125 -4.01 7.94 5.98
CA ILE A 125 -2.93 8.68 5.30
C ILE A 125 -3.11 10.20 5.46
N LYS A 126 -4.31 10.70 5.22
CA LYS A 126 -4.61 12.14 5.32
C LYS A 126 -4.39 12.69 6.73
N PRO A 127 -5.00 12.14 7.80
CA PRO A 127 -4.80 12.65 9.15
C PRO A 127 -3.35 12.49 9.64
N VAL A 128 -2.63 11.44 9.25
CA VAL A 128 -1.20 11.28 9.60
C VAL A 128 -0.33 12.35 8.95
N ASN A 129 -0.57 12.68 7.68
CA ASN A 129 0.15 13.75 7.01
C ASN A 129 -0.16 15.12 7.63
N GLN A 130 -1.42 15.37 8.01
CA GLN A 130 -1.81 16.59 8.72
C GLN A 130 -1.13 16.70 10.09
N LEU A 131 -1.05 15.59 10.84
CA LEU A 131 -0.36 15.55 12.12
C LEU A 131 1.12 15.93 11.97
N ARG A 132 1.83 15.35 11.00
CA ARG A 132 3.23 15.69 10.70
C ARG A 132 3.41 17.18 10.41
N MET A 133 2.53 17.77 9.59
CA MET A 133 2.57 19.19 9.30
C MET A 133 2.38 20.05 10.55
N ILE A 134 1.50 19.65 11.46
CA ILE A 134 1.26 20.36 12.74
C ILE A 134 2.48 20.23 13.66
N GLU A 135 3.09 19.04 13.75
CA GLU A 135 4.30 18.81 14.52
C GLU A 135 5.44 19.72 14.04
N ASP A 136 5.69 19.76 12.73
CA ASP A 136 6.72 20.63 12.14
C ASP A 136 6.43 22.11 12.37
N ALA A 137 5.18 22.54 12.17
CA ALA A 137 4.75 23.92 12.41
C ALA A 137 4.91 24.32 13.88
N LEU A 138 4.63 23.42 14.82
CA LEU A 138 4.78 23.67 16.26
C LEU A 138 6.24 23.87 16.66
N VAL A 139 7.16 23.10 16.08
CA VAL A 139 8.60 23.27 16.30
C VAL A 139 9.06 24.62 15.77
N ILE A 140 8.70 24.98 14.54
CA ILE A 140 9.04 26.28 13.93
C ILE A 140 8.47 27.43 14.78
N TYR A 141 7.22 27.32 15.20
CA TYR A 141 6.58 28.31 16.05
C TYR A 141 7.32 28.52 17.39
N ARG A 142 7.75 27.43 18.03
CA ARG A 142 8.52 27.51 19.29
C ARG A 142 9.89 28.14 19.08
N ILE A 143 10.60 27.80 17.99
CA ILE A 143 11.90 28.37 17.68
C ILE A 143 11.78 29.87 17.39
N SER A 144 10.80 30.29 16.58
CA SER A 144 10.61 31.70 16.21
C SER A 144 10.16 32.57 17.37
N ARG A 145 9.35 31.99 18.30
CA ARG A 145 8.83 32.73 19.47
C ARG A 145 9.69 32.64 20.73
N ALA A 146 10.63 31.70 20.82
CA ALA A 146 11.51 31.57 21.99
C ALA A 146 12.26 32.86 22.35
N PRO A 147 12.73 33.69 21.39
CA PRO A 147 13.38 34.96 21.70
C PRO A 147 12.42 36.15 21.86
N GLU A 148 11.14 36.01 21.55
CA GLU A 148 10.21 37.15 21.68
C GLU A 148 9.79 37.39 23.13
N ARG A 149 10.45 38.32 23.77
CA ARG A 149 9.98 38.95 25.00
C ARG A 149 9.18 40.19 24.62
N ARG A 150 7.88 40.18 24.79
CA ARG A 150 7.02 41.34 24.60
C ARG A 150 6.99 42.12 25.92
N ILE A 151 7.60 43.30 25.91
CA ILE A 151 7.56 44.21 27.05
C ILE A 151 6.60 45.31 26.67
N PHE A 152 5.52 45.44 27.43
CA PHE A 152 4.56 46.54 27.26
C PHE A 152 4.96 47.66 28.20
N TYR A 153 5.36 48.79 27.66
CA TYR A 153 5.55 50.02 28.41
C TYR A 153 4.26 50.81 28.33
N VAL A 154 3.62 50.97 29.47
CA VAL A 154 2.46 51.85 29.61
C VAL A 154 2.89 53.06 30.41
N ASP A 155 2.86 54.22 29.76
CA ASP A 155 3.13 55.50 30.43
C ASP A 155 1.90 55.87 31.26
N VAL A 156 2.02 55.87 32.57
CA VAL A 156 0.94 56.17 33.51
C VAL A 156 1.00 57.62 34.00
N GLY A 157 1.91 58.46 33.44
CA GLY A 157 2.09 59.84 33.85
C GLY A 157 2.34 59.98 35.34
N ASN A 158 1.61 60.90 36.01
CA ASN A 158 1.74 61.19 37.42
C ASN A 158 0.83 60.33 38.35
N LEU A 159 0.33 59.20 37.89
CA LEU A 159 -0.51 58.33 38.70
C LEU A 159 0.33 57.60 39.78
N PRO A 160 -0.15 57.57 41.04
CA PRO A 160 0.49 56.81 42.11
C PRO A 160 0.60 55.33 41.72
N LYS A 161 1.77 54.73 42.00
CA LYS A 161 2.10 53.34 41.63
C LYS A 161 1.01 52.29 41.95
N ILE A 162 0.37 52.44 43.11
CA ILE A 162 -0.70 51.59 43.58
C ILE A 162 -1.96 51.63 42.68
N LYS A 163 -2.23 52.78 42.02
CA LYS A 163 -3.39 52.93 41.09
C LYS A 163 -3.02 52.54 39.67
N ALA A 164 -1.76 52.42 39.33
CA ALA A 164 -1.27 52.04 38.01
C ALA A 164 -1.15 50.51 37.84
N GLU A 165 -1.12 49.75 38.98
CA GLU A 165 -1.04 48.29 38.99
C GLU A 165 -2.42 47.60 39.01
N HIS A 166 -3.53 48.34 39.08
CA HIS A 166 -4.88 47.89 38.91
C HIS A 166 -5.47 48.22 37.53
#